data_dc59e7f8f779965dc440ee6c7caa4906
#
_entry.id   dc59e7f8f779965dc440ee6c7caa4906
#
_cell.length_a   1.000
_cell.length_b   1.000
_cell.length_c   1.000
_cell.angle_alpha   90.00
_cell.angle_beta   90.00
_cell.angle_gamma   90.00
#
_symmetry.space_group_name_H-M   'P 1'
#
loop_
_entity.id
_entity.type
_entity.pdbx_description
1 polymer ?
#
loop_
_entity_poly.entity_id
_entity_poly.type
_entity_poly.pdbx_seq_one_letter_code
_entity_poly.pdbx_strand_id
1 'polypeptide(L)'
;DDFDDKRVLFETWDPNAQYAWDAGVAIGRYLQELKAGQLIGRSCPDCSRVLIPPRMFCESCFCPTDRWVPLEDTGTVITFSRCYVTWDMVRLEKPQIPAVIEIDGASPGMGIMHMLGEVDPDAVTIGMRVGAVWKPPEERAGSINDIAYFRPLED
;
A
#
# COMPACT_ATOMS: atom_id res chain seq x y z
N ASP A 1 -38.34 -21.62 19.32
CA ASP A 1 -38.19 -22.37 18.06
C ASP A 1 -36.85 -23.06 18.11
N ASP A 2 -36.90 -24.37 18.43
CA ASP A 2 -35.70 -25.19 18.37
C ASP A 2 -35.27 -25.29 16.91
N PHE A 3 -34.16 -24.65 16.63
CA PHE A 3 -33.49 -24.81 15.35
C PHE A 3 -32.99 -26.26 15.30
N ASP A 4 -33.71 -27.09 14.60
CA ASP A 4 -33.34 -28.49 14.42
C ASP A 4 -32.22 -28.58 13.41
N ASP A 5 -30.99 -28.93 13.85
CA ASP A 5 -29.81 -29.10 13.02
C ASP A 5 -30.04 -29.99 11.79
N LYS A 6 -31.07 -30.86 11.87
CA LYS A 6 -31.47 -31.69 10.72
C LYS A 6 -32.20 -30.95 9.61
N ARG A 7 -32.58 -29.69 9.84
CA ARG A 7 -33.24 -28.86 8.83
C ARG A 7 -32.24 -27.98 8.09
N VAL A 8 -31.00 -27.89 8.54
CA VAL A 8 -29.97 -27.11 7.90
C VAL A 8 -29.12 -28.02 7.01
N LEU A 9 -29.17 -27.77 5.73
CA LEU A 9 -28.29 -28.44 4.76
C LEU A 9 -26.99 -27.62 4.64
N PHE A 10 -25.88 -28.29 4.82
CA PHE A 10 -24.54 -27.72 4.63
C PHE A 10 -23.94 -28.32 3.38
N GLU A 11 -23.44 -27.47 2.53
CA GLU A 11 -22.59 -27.84 1.41
C GLU A 11 -21.26 -27.09 1.55
N THR A 12 -20.16 -27.81 1.52
CA THR A 12 -18.83 -27.24 1.54
C THR A 12 -18.30 -27.21 0.12
N TRP A 13 -17.88 -26.02 -0.30
CA TRP A 13 -17.21 -25.84 -1.60
C TRP A 13 -16.06 -24.86 -1.45
N ASP A 14 -14.98 -25.12 -2.18
CA ASP A 14 -13.80 -24.24 -2.22
C ASP A 14 -13.95 -23.28 -3.40
N PRO A 15 -14.24 -21.99 -3.16
CA PRO A 15 -14.32 -21.03 -4.25
C PRO A 15 -12.92 -20.81 -4.83
N ASN A 16 -12.73 -21.15 -6.09
CA ASN A 16 -11.54 -20.84 -6.86
C ASN A 16 -11.95 -19.95 -8.03
N ALA A 17 -11.86 -18.64 -7.81
CA ALA A 17 -12.22 -17.66 -8.80
C ALA A 17 -11.01 -16.82 -9.20
N GLN A 18 -10.77 -16.69 -10.49
CA GLN A 18 -9.76 -15.80 -11.04
C GLN A 18 -10.48 -14.59 -11.65
N TYR A 19 -10.00 -13.40 -11.26
CA TYR A 19 -10.54 -12.14 -11.74
C TYR A 19 -9.47 -11.35 -12.47
N ALA A 20 -9.88 -10.66 -13.51
CA ALA A 20 -9.10 -9.61 -14.15
C ALA A 20 -10.01 -8.40 -14.36
N TRP A 21 -9.53 -7.22 -14.05
CA TRP A 21 -10.22 -5.96 -14.31
C TRP A 21 -9.25 -4.90 -14.78
N ASP A 22 -9.76 -3.88 -15.44
CA ASP A 22 -8.98 -2.74 -15.88
C ASP A 22 -8.56 -1.90 -14.68
N ALA A 23 -7.26 -1.60 -14.59
CA ALA A 23 -6.72 -0.74 -13.55
C ALA A 23 -7.05 0.75 -13.78
N GLY A 24 -7.52 1.11 -14.95
CA GLY A 24 -7.75 2.50 -15.37
C GLY A 24 -6.45 3.30 -15.55
N VAL A 25 -6.60 4.55 -15.98
CA VAL A 25 -5.46 5.39 -16.35
C VAL A 25 -4.54 5.70 -15.16
N ALA A 26 -5.11 6.07 -14.02
CA ALA A 26 -4.31 6.49 -12.87
C ALA A 26 -3.51 5.32 -12.26
N ILE A 27 -4.18 4.24 -11.93
CA ILE A 27 -3.53 3.07 -11.33
C ILE A 27 -2.67 2.35 -12.36
N GLY A 28 -3.10 2.25 -13.63
CA GLY A 28 -2.27 1.65 -14.69
C GLY A 28 -0.93 2.36 -14.86
N ARG A 29 -0.92 3.69 -14.87
CA ARG A 29 0.33 4.47 -14.91
C ARG A 29 1.14 4.29 -13.64
N TYR A 30 0.51 4.28 -12.47
CA TYR A 30 1.20 4.04 -11.20
C TYR A 30 1.94 2.70 -11.18
N LEU A 31 1.29 1.63 -11.63
CA LEU A 31 1.90 0.31 -11.72
C LEU A 31 3.06 0.26 -12.71
N GLN A 32 2.98 0.98 -13.82
CA GLN A 32 4.09 1.09 -14.77
C GLN A 32 5.30 1.79 -14.16
N GLU A 33 5.08 2.85 -13.38
CA GLU A 33 6.17 3.57 -12.70
C GLU A 33 6.76 2.73 -11.56
N LEU A 34 5.95 1.96 -10.81
CA LEU A 34 6.48 1.00 -9.83
C LEU A 34 7.43 0.00 -10.49
N LYS A 35 7.08 -0.53 -11.67
CA LYS A 35 7.97 -1.41 -12.43
C LYS A 35 9.29 -0.71 -12.81
N ALA A 36 9.26 0.58 -13.07
CA ALA A 36 10.45 1.38 -13.33
C ALA A 36 11.23 1.74 -12.04
N GLY A 37 10.68 1.48 -10.85
CA GLY A 37 11.28 1.84 -9.56
C GLY A 37 11.04 3.30 -9.18
N GLN A 38 9.88 3.83 -9.54
CA GLN A 38 9.51 5.22 -9.31
C GLN A 38 8.15 5.31 -8.64
N LEU A 39 8.04 6.15 -7.60
CA LEU A 39 6.75 6.58 -7.07
C LEU A 39 6.24 7.80 -7.86
N ILE A 40 4.95 7.79 -8.15
CA ILE A 40 4.30 8.88 -8.87
C ILE A 40 2.95 9.21 -8.23
N GLY A 41 2.69 10.49 -8.08
CA GLY A 41 1.41 11.03 -7.66
C GLY A 41 0.70 11.77 -8.79
N ARG A 42 -0.45 12.33 -8.48
CA ARG A 42 -1.22 13.15 -9.39
C ARG A 42 -1.76 14.40 -8.69
N SER A 43 -1.58 15.57 -9.30
CA SER A 43 -2.00 16.84 -8.69
C SER A 43 -3.40 17.26 -9.08
N CYS A 44 -4.04 17.98 -8.16
CA CYS A 44 -5.31 18.66 -8.38
C CYS A 44 -5.04 20.09 -8.83
N PRO A 45 -5.67 20.60 -9.93
CA PRO A 45 -5.46 21.96 -10.41
C PRO A 45 -6.04 23.04 -9.45
N ASP A 46 -7.08 22.71 -8.69
CA ASP A 46 -7.79 23.68 -7.84
C ASP A 46 -7.14 23.84 -6.47
N CYS A 47 -6.84 22.74 -5.77
CA CYS A 47 -6.28 22.79 -4.42
C CYS A 47 -4.78 22.45 -4.36
N SER A 48 -4.17 22.15 -5.49
CA SER A 48 -2.74 21.80 -5.63
C SER A 48 -2.30 20.56 -4.82
N ARG A 49 -3.24 19.77 -4.27
CA ARG A 49 -2.91 18.53 -3.57
C ARG A 49 -2.28 17.53 -4.52
N VAL A 50 -1.24 16.89 -4.06
CA VAL A 50 -0.58 15.76 -4.73
C VAL A 50 -1.04 14.46 -4.08
N LEU A 51 -1.73 13.64 -4.84
CA LEU A 51 -2.40 12.42 -4.37
C LEU A 51 -1.53 11.18 -4.69
N ILE A 52 -1.28 10.35 -3.69
CA ILE A 52 -0.70 9.02 -3.84
C ILE A 52 -1.51 7.99 -3.02
N PRO A 53 -1.86 6.81 -3.55
CA PRO A 53 -1.81 6.44 -4.98
C PRO A 53 -2.55 7.46 -5.85
N PRO A 54 -2.13 7.64 -7.12
CA PRO A 54 -2.73 8.64 -8.00
C PRO A 54 -4.20 8.32 -8.30
N ARG A 55 -5.02 9.37 -8.37
CA ARG A 55 -6.45 9.28 -8.70
C ARG A 55 -6.76 10.23 -9.83
N MET A 56 -7.74 9.88 -10.68
CA MET A 56 -8.19 10.73 -11.79
C MET A 56 -9.06 11.90 -11.33
N PHE A 57 -9.49 11.88 -10.06
CA PHE A 57 -10.44 12.83 -9.50
C PHE A 57 -10.03 13.25 -8.08
N CYS A 58 -10.13 14.54 -7.79
CA CYS A 58 -9.88 15.07 -6.45
C CYS A 58 -11.17 15.00 -5.64
N GLU A 59 -11.15 14.26 -4.54
CA GLU A 59 -12.31 14.07 -3.67
C GLU A 59 -12.71 15.34 -2.88
N SER A 60 -11.79 16.29 -2.75
CA SER A 60 -12.05 17.55 -2.03
C SER A 60 -12.64 18.65 -2.92
N CYS A 61 -12.19 18.73 -4.17
CA CYS A 61 -12.62 19.78 -5.11
C CYS A 61 -13.64 19.30 -6.13
N PHE A 62 -13.90 18.00 -6.19
CA PHE A 62 -14.79 17.36 -7.17
C PHE A 62 -14.42 17.70 -8.63
N CYS A 63 -13.13 17.82 -8.92
CA CYS A 63 -12.60 18.09 -10.25
C CYS A 63 -11.59 17.03 -10.70
N PRO A 64 -11.37 16.85 -12.01
CA PRO A 64 -10.33 16.00 -12.52
C PRO A 64 -8.94 16.48 -12.07
N THR A 65 -8.07 15.53 -11.74
CA THR A 65 -6.64 15.81 -11.54
C THR A 65 -5.96 15.95 -12.90
N ASP A 66 -4.87 16.73 -13.00
CA ASP A 66 -4.32 17.13 -14.29
C ASP A 66 -2.88 16.69 -14.55
N ARG A 67 -1.98 16.75 -13.54
CA ARG A 67 -0.54 16.54 -13.75
C ARG A 67 -0.01 15.34 -12.98
N TRP A 68 0.92 14.63 -13.60
CA TRP A 68 1.74 13.62 -12.98
C TRP A 68 2.89 14.27 -12.22
N VAL A 69 3.13 13.81 -11.00
CA VAL A 69 4.16 14.36 -10.11
C VAL A 69 5.05 13.20 -9.65
N PRO A 70 6.31 13.13 -10.10
CA PRO A 70 7.28 12.22 -9.53
C PRO A 70 7.45 12.50 -8.03
N LEU A 71 7.55 11.45 -7.22
CA LEU A 71 7.69 11.54 -5.77
C LEU A 71 8.98 10.85 -5.35
N GLU A 72 9.46 11.24 -4.17
CA GLU A 72 10.58 10.56 -3.54
C GLU A 72 10.16 9.16 -3.07
N ASP A 73 11.10 8.25 -3.00
CA ASP A 73 10.90 6.90 -2.48
C ASP A 73 11.15 6.80 -0.96
N THR A 74 11.04 7.94 -0.28
CA THR A 74 11.15 8.11 1.17
C THR A 74 9.84 8.60 1.77
N GLY A 75 9.72 8.50 3.09
CA GLY A 75 8.53 8.98 3.78
C GLY A 75 8.62 8.85 5.29
N THR A 76 7.49 9.10 5.94
CA THR A 76 7.35 9.09 7.39
C THR A 76 6.27 8.10 7.81
N VAL A 77 6.56 7.25 8.78
CA VAL A 77 5.57 6.34 9.38
C VAL A 77 4.55 7.15 10.16
N ILE A 78 3.28 7.10 9.75
CA ILE A 78 2.19 7.80 10.44
C ILE A 78 1.35 6.87 11.32
N THR A 79 1.36 5.58 11.03
CA THR A 79 0.80 4.53 11.88
C THR A 79 1.38 3.18 11.50
N PHE A 80 1.36 2.22 12.42
CA PHE A 80 1.81 0.85 12.18
C PHE A 80 1.12 -0.13 13.11
N SER A 81 1.26 -1.42 12.78
CA SER A 81 0.86 -2.53 13.65
C SER A 81 1.98 -3.56 13.77
N ARG A 82 1.99 -4.31 14.87
CA ARG A 82 2.84 -5.50 15.05
C ARG A 82 1.95 -6.73 14.97
N CYS A 83 2.01 -7.45 13.86
CA CYS A 83 1.17 -8.61 13.59
C CYS A 83 1.93 -9.89 13.94
N TYR A 84 1.51 -10.56 14.99
CA TYR A 84 2.09 -11.83 15.46
C TYR A 84 1.35 -13.05 14.91
N VAL A 85 0.28 -12.84 14.18
CA VAL A 85 -0.57 -13.89 13.60
C VAL A 85 -0.92 -13.49 12.17
N THR A 86 -0.84 -14.44 11.24
CA THR A 86 -1.28 -14.24 9.86
C THR A 86 -2.82 -14.24 9.75
N TRP A 87 -3.35 -13.87 8.57
CA TRP A 87 -4.80 -13.86 8.32
C TRP A 87 -5.44 -15.27 8.45
N ASP A 88 -4.66 -16.35 8.22
CA ASP A 88 -5.05 -17.76 8.35
C ASP A 88 -4.69 -18.35 9.74
N MET A 89 -4.51 -17.49 10.74
CA MET A 89 -4.31 -17.84 12.16
C MET A 89 -2.99 -18.56 12.47
N VAL A 90 -1.98 -18.48 11.61
CA VAL A 90 -0.64 -19.01 11.88
C VAL A 90 0.16 -18.02 12.72
N ARG A 91 0.72 -18.48 13.83
CA ARG A 91 1.62 -17.66 14.67
C ARG A 91 2.97 -17.47 13.99
N LEU A 92 3.44 -16.24 14.01
CA LEU A 92 4.74 -15.83 13.50
C LEU A 92 5.77 -15.80 14.64
N GLU A 93 6.97 -16.28 14.40
CA GLU A 93 8.10 -16.15 15.34
C GLU A 93 8.57 -14.70 15.47
N LYS A 94 8.55 -13.97 14.35
CA LYS A 94 8.83 -12.54 14.30
C LYS A 94 7.60 -11.82 13.75
N PRO A 95 7.19 -10.70 14.35
CA PRO A 95 6.03 -9.97 13.87
C PRO A 95 6.28 -9.36 12.49
N GLN A 96 5.24 -9.34 11.68
CA GLN A 96 5.16 -8.48 10.51
C GLN A 96 4.74 -7.08 10.94
N ILE A 97 5.28 -6.06 10.28
CA ILE A 97 5.04 -4.66 10.65
C ILE A 97 4.47 -3.90 9.45
N PRO A 98 3.17 -4.06 9.16
CA PRO A 98 2.50 -3.17 8.22
C PRO A 98 2.44 -1.77 8.80
N ALA A 99 2.78 -0.77 7.98
CA ALA A 99 2.77 0.63 8.32
C ALA A 99 2.11 1.46 7.22
N VAL A 100 1.49 2.57 7.57
CA VAL A 100 1.11 3.61 6.62
C VAL A 100 2.23 4.63 6.59
N ILE A 101 2.75 4.87 5.41
CA ILE A 101 3.90 5.73 5.16
C ILE A 101 3.44 6.92 4.34
N GLU A 102 3.50 8.11 4.92
CA GLU A 102 3.29 9.37 4.21
C GLU A 102 4.50 9.63 3.34
N ILE A 103 4.27 9.71 2.03
CA ILE A 103 5.35 9.79 1.03
C ILE A 103 5.80 11.23 0.83
N ASP A 104 7.11 11.45 0.79
CA ASP A 104 7.70 12.76 0.56
C ASP A 104 7.35 13.31 -0.82
N GLY A 105 6.98 14.58 -0.85
CA GLY A 105 6.50 15.24 -2.07
C GLY A 105 4.99 15.07 -2.31
N ALA A 106 4.32 14.16 -1.63
CA ALA A 106 2.86 14.09 -1.61
C ALA A 106 2.27 15.10 -0.60
N SER A 107 0.98 15.36 -0.70
CA SER A 107 0.30 16.22 0.27
C SER A 107 0.15 15.55 1.63
N PRO A 108 0.09 16.31 2.74
CA PRO A 108 -0.10 15.75 4.06
C PRO A 108 -1.29 14.78 4.13
N GLY A 109 -1.09 13.66 4.80
CA GLY A 109 -2.08 12.58 4.88
C GLY A 109 -2.14 11.68 3.64
N MET A 110 -1.32 11.92 2.63
CA MET A 110 -1.23 11.08 1.44
C MET A 110 -0.08 10.07 1.59
N GLY A 111 -0.42 8.80 1.59
CA GLY A 111 0.57 7.75 1.78
C GLY A 111 0.10 6.41 1.26
N ILE A 112 0.98 5.44 1.42
CA ILE A 112 0.72 4.04 1.07
C ILE A 112 0.91 3.15 2.29
N MET A 113 0.17 2.05 2.33
CA MET A 113 0.40 1.00 3.31
C MET A 113 1.40 0.01 2.74
N HIS A 114 2.48 -0.24 3.49
CA HIS A 114 3.50 -1.20 3.12
C HIS A 114 4.16 -1.84 4.35
N MET A 115 4.94 -2.89 4.13
CA MET A 115 5.68 -3.56 5.20
C MET A 115 6.95 -2.79 5.54
N LEU A 116 7.29 -2.74 6.84
CA LEU A 116 8.62 -2.35 7.30
C LEU A 116 9.52 -3.59 7.35
N GLY A 117 10.77 -3.40 7.00
CA GLY A 117 11.83 -4.41 7.07
C GLY A 117 13.12 -3.82 7.62
N GLU A 118 14.10 -4.68 7.91
CA GLU A 118 15.42 -4.28 8.45
C GLU A 118 15.31 -3.37 9.69
N VAL A 119 14.32 -3.63 10.54
CA VAL A 119 14.04 -2.85 11.74
C VAL A 119 13.72 -3.77 12.92
N ASP A 120 14.19 -3.40 14.10
CA ASP A 120 13.73 -4.02 15.34
C ASP A 120 12.26 -3.63 15.57
N PRO A 121 11.34 -4.62 15.69
CA PRO A 121 9.93 -4.34 15.96
C PRO A 121 9.68 -3.41 17.15
N ASP A 122 10.53 -3.47 18.18
CA ASP A 122 10.39 -2.63 19.37
C ASP A 122 10.92 -1.21 19.19
N ALA A 123 11.74 -0.98 18.18
CA ALA A 123 12.28 0.33 17.83
C ALA A 123 11.36 1.15 16.91
N VAL A 124 10.32 0.53 16.34
CA VAL A 124 9.41 1.25 15.42
C VAL A 124 8.56 2.27 16.17
N THR A 125 8.56 3.50 15.67
CA THR A 125 7.80 4.63 16.23
C THR A 125 7.07 5.41 15.15
N ILE A 126 5.98 6.07 15.51
CA ILE A 126 5.33 7.08 14.66
C ILE A 126 6.30 8.25 14.50
N GLY A 127 6.44 8.76 13.29
CA GLY A 127 7.41 9.79 12.93
C GLY A 127 8.74 9.25 12.43
N MET A 128 8.96 7.93 12.48
CA MET A 128 10.18 7.30 11.95
C MET A 128 10.31 7.58 10.44
N ARG A 129 11.50 8.02 10.03
CA ARG A 129 11.85 8.21 8.62
C ARG A 129 12.23 6.89 7.98
N VAL A 130 11.68 6.63 6.79
CA VAL A 130 11.89 5.37 6.09
C VAL A 130 12.10 5.61 4.59
N GLY A 131 12.81 4.67 3.95
CA GLY A 131 13.03 4.65 2.51
C GLY A 131 12.64 3.31 1.90
N ALA A 132 12.16 3.33 0.67
CA ALA A 132 11.77 2.13 -0.06
C ALA A 132 12.99 1.29 -0.44
N VAL A 133 12.90 0.01 -0.23
CA VAL A 133 13.83 -1.00 -0.77
C VAL A 133 13.15 -1.66 -1.95
N TRP A 134 13.65 -1.35 -3.14
CA TRP A 134 13.10 -1.88 -4.38
C TRP A 134 13.65 -3.26 -4.69
N LYS A 135 12.81 -4.11 -5.27
CA LYS A 135 13.28 -5.34 -5.89
C LYS A 135 14.21 -5.03 -7.07
N PRO A 136 15.11 -5.97 -7.42
CA PRO A 136 15.89 -5.87 -8.66
C PRO A 136 14.97 -5.63 -9.87
N PRO A 137 15.40 -4.84 -10.87
CA PRO A 137 14.56 -4.48 -12.01
C PRO A 137 13.92 -5.67 -12.74
N GLU A 138 14.64 -6.79 -12.82
CA GLU A 138 14.20 -8.04 -13.46
C GLU A 138 13.08 -8.77 -12.71
N GLU A 139 12.91 -8.48 -11.42
CA GLU A 139 11.86 -9.07 -10.57
C GLU A 139 10.61 -8.19 -10.45
N ARG A 140 10.65 -6.98 -11.02
CA ARG A 140 9.54 -6.03 -10.95
C ARG A 140 8.49 -6.36 -12.00
N ALA A 141 7.25 -6.48 -11.56
CA ALA A 141 6.12 -6.90 -12.38
C ALA A 141 5.08 -5.78 -12.65
N GLY A 142 5.24 -4.60 -12.07
CA GLY A 142 4.22 -3.55 -12.06
C GLY A 142 3.20 -3.78 -10.93
N SER A 143 3.70 -3.93 -9.72
CA SER A 143 2.90 -4.20 -8.53
C SER A 143 3.43 -3.39 -7.36
N ILE A 144 2.58 -3.15 -6.34
CA ILE A 144 3.04 -2.57 -5.08
C ILE A 144 4.13 -3.43 -4.42
N ASN A 145 4.17 -4.71 -4.72
CA ASN A 145 5.19 -5.64 -4.26
C ASN A 145 6.55 -5.47 -4.99
N ASP A 146 6.67 -4.55 -5.96
CA ASP A 146 7.96 -4.18 -6.56
C ASP A 146 8.83 -3.39 -5.58
N ILE A 147 8.20 -2.77 -4.58
CA ILE A 147 8.84 -2.38 -3.33
C ILE A 147 8.87 -3.63 -2.45
N ALA A 148 10.05 -4.07 -2.02
CA ALA A 148 10.17 -5.22 -1.14
C ALA A 148 9.67 -4.88 0.27
N TYR A 149 10.08 -3.75 0.81
CA TYR A 149 9.68 -3.17 2.10
C TYR A 149 10.21 -1.73 2.20
N PHE A 150 9.82 -1.04 3.28
CA PHE A 150 10.49 0.20 3.68
C PHE A 150 11.39 -0.07 4.88
N ARG A 151 12.58 0.53 4.89
CA ARG A 151 13.53 0.45 5.99
C ARG A 151 13.78 1.81 6.62
N PRO A 152 14.17 1.87 7.92
CA PRO A 152 14.61 3.11 8.52
C PRO A 152 15.72 3.77 7.71
N LEU A 153 15.67 5.08 7.59
CA LEU A 153 16.80 5.88 7.11
C LEU A 153 17.75 6.10 8.28
N GLU A 154 19.04 5.93 8.03
CA GLU A 154 20.07 6.34 8.97
C GLU A 154 20.13 7.88 9.03
N ASP A 155 20.18 8.45 10.23
CA ASP A 155 20.35 9.89 10.46
C ASP A 155 21.74 10.39 10.05
#